data_44ddb87fd0d094c2ff3447158c8ceb17
#
_entry.id   44ddb87fd0d094c2ff3447158c8ceb17
#
_cell.length_a   1.000
_cell.length_b   1.000
_cell.length_c   1.000
_cell.angle_alpha   90.00
_cell.angle_beta   90.00
_cell.angle_gamma   90.00
#
_symmetry.space_group_name_H-M   'P 1'
#
loop_
_entity.id
_entity.type
_entity.pdbx_description
1 polymer ?
#
loop_
_entity_poly.entity_id
_entity_poly.type
_entity_poly.pdbx_seq_one_letter_code
_entity_poly.pdbx_strand_id
1 'polypeptide(L)'
;LMQSIACENNYSETAFLVPLEASDQEEACYRLRWFTPGGEIDLCGHATLASGYVVSHLLRPGVKCVSFETRSGRLFVATQGKWLTMDMPAFDLTPVDVTDAMEEAIGARPVEAYLCRDLICVLGSEEEVRSAAPSMERVTSLPGQMLSITSKGSEADCVSRSFAPKLK
;
A
#
# COMPACT_ATOMS: atom_id res chain seq x y z
N LEU A 1 -0.02 23.15 3.89
CA LEU A 1 -0.78 23.19 2.63
C LEU A 1 -1.11 21.78 2.11
N MET A 2 -0.11 20.88 1.87
CA MET A 2 -0.37 19.51 1.34
C MET A 2 -1.34 18.73 2.25
N GLN A 3 -1.10 18.73 3.57
CA GLN A 3 -1.99 18.10 4.53
C GLN A 3 -3.41 18.69 4.50
N SER A 4 -3.55 20.01 4.42
CA SER A 4 -4.85 20.66 4.36
C SER A 4 -5.62 20.28 3.09
N ILE A 5 -4.93 20.17 1.95
CA ILE A 5 -5.53 19.71 0.69
C ILE A 5 -5.98 18.25 0.81
N ALA A 6 -5.15 17.38 1.42
CA ALA A 6 -5.51 15.97 1.63
C ALA A 6 -6.74 15.81 2.55
N CYS A 7 -6.82 16.61 3.61
CA CYS A 7 -8.00 16.65 4.47
C CYS A 7 -9.25 17.12 3.74
N GLU A 8 -9.13 18.16 2.89
CA GLU A 8 -10.25 18.69 2.10
C GLU A 8 -10.73 17.68 1.05
N ASN A 9 -9.78 17.01 0.36
CA ASN A 9 -10.11 15.97 -0.62
C ASN A 9 -10.81 14.76 0.01
N ASN A 10 -10.45 14.43 1.24
CA ASN A 10 -11.00 13.31 2.02
C ASN A 10 -10.97 11.96 1.26
N TYR A 11 -9.93 11.74 0.47
CA TYR A 11 -9.62 10.43 -0.13
C TYR A 11 -8.67 9.64 0.78
N SER A 12 -8.53 8.35 0.52
CA SER A 12 -7.56 7.51 1.25
C SER A 12 -6.17 8.12 1.22
N GLU A 13 -5.70 8.54 0.04
CA GLU A 13 -4.45 9.28 -0.13
C GLU A 13 -4.58 10.38 -1.21
N THR A 14 -3.84 11.45 -1.00
CA THR A 14 -3.56 12.48 -2.02
C THR A 14 -2.07 12.50 -2.32
N ALA A 15 -1.71 12.28 -3.59
CA ALA A 15 -0.33 12.31 -4.06
C ALA A 15 0.06 13.71 -4.54
N PHE A 16 1.24 14.18 -4.11
CA PHE A 16 1.83 15.45 -4.54
C PHE A 16 3.13 15.21 -5.28
N LEU A 17 3.18 15.71 -6.52
CA LEU A 17 4.31 15.57 -7.43
C LEU A 17 5.04 16.90 -7.57
N VAL A 18 6.37 16.87 -7.47
CA VAL A 18 7.25 17.99 -7.79
C VAL A 18 8.27 17.51 -8.83
N PRO A 19 8.31 18.12 -10.03
CA PRO A 19 9.28 17.72 -11.05
C PRO A 19 10.71 17.96 -10.56
N LEU A 20 11.60 17.02 -10.89
CA LEU A 20 13.03 17.13 -10.68
C LEU A 20 13.73 17.14 -12.04
N GLU A 21 14.98 17.60 -12.06
CA GLU A 21 15.79 17.51 -13.27
C GLU A 21 16.04 16.03 -13.60
N ALA A 22 15.67 15.63 -14.81
CA ALA A 22 15.93 14.28 -15.30
C ALA A 22 17.27 14.27 -16.04
N SER A 23 18.03 13.22 -15.86
CA SER A 23 19.31 13.01 -16.55
C SER A 23 19.15 12.55 -18.00
N ASP A 24 17.95 12.11 -18.40
CA ASP A 24 17.62 11.58 -19.71
C ASP A 24 16.25 12.08 -20.18
N GLN A 25 16.07 12.19 -21.52
CA GLN A 25 14.79 12.58 -22.14
C GLN A 25 13.75 11.44 -22.10
N GLU A 26 14.19 10.18 -21.99
CA GLU A 26 13.32 9.00 -21.89
C GLU A 26 12.82 8.73 -20.47
N GLU A 27 13.39 9.40 -19.45
CA GLU A 27 13.01 9.30 -18.05
C GLU A 27 12.40 10.62 -17.55
N ALA A 28 11.35 10.51 -16.74
CA ALA A 28 10.79 11.63 -16.00
C ALA A 28 10.98 11.39 -14.50
N CYS A 29 11.61 12.33 -13.82
CA CYS A 29 11.91 12.24 -12.40
C CYS A 29 11.07 13.22 -11.60
N TYR A 30 10.44 12.74 -10.53
CA TYR A 30 9.61 13.54 -9.64
C TYR A 30 9.91 13.21 -8.18
N ARG A 31 9.81 14.21 -7.30
CA ARG A 31 9.61 13.95 -5.86
C ARG A 31 8.15 13.67 -5.63
N LEU A 32 7.84 12.57 -4.94
CA LEU A 32 6.49 12.12 -4.66
C LEU A 32 6.28 12.00 -3.15
N ARG A 33 5.16 12.56 -2.67
CA ARG A 33 4.72 12.50 -1.29
C ARG A 33 3.23 12.17 -1.24
N TRP A 34 2.83 11.34 -0.27
CA TRP A 34 1.44 10.93 -0.09
C TRP A 34 0.94 11.38 1.27
N PHE A 35 -0.29 11.86 1.27
CA PHE A 35 -0.96 12.33 2.48
C PHE A 35 -2.34 11.69 2.58
N THR A 36 -2.62 11.05 3.72
CA THR A 36 -3.98 10.71 4.15
C THR A 36 -4.61 11.92 4.85
N PRO A 37 -5.91 11.93 5.16
CA PRO A 37 -6.48 12.95 6.04
C PRO A 37 -5.80 13.02 7.41
N GLY A 38 -5.25 11.90 7.90
CA GLY A 38 -4.56 11.82 9.18
C GLY A 38 -3.08 12.23 9.18
N GLY A 39 -2.42 12.26 8.03
CA GLY A 39 -0.99 12.60 7.98
C GLY A 39 -0.27 12.14 6.72
N GLU A 40 1.01 12.47 6.65
CA GLU A 40 1.89 12.00 5.60
C GLU A 40 2.30 10.54 5.84
N ILE A 41 2.23 9.71 4.79
CA ILE A 41 2.67 8.32 4.81
C ILE A 41 3.92 8.13 3.94
N ASP A 42 4.66 7.06 4.19
CA ASP A 42 5.97 6.79 3.59
C ASP A 42 5.91 5.95 2.31
N LEU A 43 4.83 5.18 2.11
CA LEU A 43 4.67 4.31 0.94
C LEU A 43 3.18 4.12 0.59
N CYS A 44 2.86 4.31 -0.72
CA CYS A 44 1.52 4.07 -1.24
C CYS A 44 1.59 3.56 -2.68
N GLY A 45 1.24 2.28 -2.90
CA GLY A 45 1.35 1.62 -4.20
C GLY A 45 0.40 2.18 -5.26
N HIS A 46 -0.91 2.20 -4.98
CA HIS A 46 -1.91 2.60 -5.97
C HIS A 46 -1.77 4.08 -6.38
N ALA A 47 -1.46 4.97 -5.43
CA ALA A 47 -1.26 6.38 -5.75
C ALA A 47 0.04 6.63 -6.52
N THR A 48 1.09 5.82 -6.31
CA THR A 48 2.31 5.85 -7.13
C THR A 48 2.02 5.39 -8.56
N LEU A 49 1.29 4.29 -8.72
CA LEU A 49 0.93 3.77 -10.04
C LEU A 49 0.06 4.79 -10.81
N ALA A 50 -0.93 5.40 -10.15
CA ALA A 50 -1.76 6.47 -10.72
C ALA A 50 -0.92 7.69 -11.08
N SER A 51 0.05 8.07 -10.25
CA SER A 51 0.99 9.17 -10.53
C SER A 51 1.84 8.87 -11.78
N GLY A 52 2.33 7.64 -11.92
CA GLY A 52 3.05 7.18 -13.11
C GLY A 52 2.20 7.29 -14.38
N TYR A 53 0.92 6.90 -14.29
CA TYR A 53 -0.03 7.06 -15.39
C TYR A 53 -0.21 8.53 -15.79
N VAL A 54 -0.48 9.41 -14.81
CA VAL A 54 -0.66 10.85 -15.06
C VAL A 54 0.58 11.45 -15.72
N VAL A 55 1.77 11.11 -15.21
CA VAL A 55 3.02 11.64 -15.81
C VAL A 55 3.19 11.12 -17.23
N SER A 56 3.13 9.80 -17.45
CA SER A 56 3.45 9.20 -18.75
C SER A 56 2.41 9.45 -19.84
N HIS A 57 1.17 9.76 -19.49
CA HIS A 57 0.08 9.96 -20.46
C HIS A 57 -0.36 11.42 -20.60
N LEU A 58 -0.26 12.22 -19.54
CA LEU A 58 -0.80 13.58 -19.53
C LEU A 58 0.28 14.67 -19.43
N LEU A 59 1.26 14.52 -18.54
CA LEU A 59 2.27 15.55 -18.30
C LEU A 59 3.49 15.42 -19.22
N ARG A 60 3.94 14.21 -19.48
CA ARG A 60 5.08 13.86 -20.33
C ARG A 60 4.73 12.69 -21.25
N PRO A 61 3.79 12.87 -22.20
CA PRO A 61 3.38 11.79 -23.10
C PRO A 61 4.55 11.16 -23.85
N GLY A 62 4.61 9.83 -23.83
CA GLY A 62 5.66 9.06 -24.51
C GLY A 62 6.87 8.68 -23.63
N VAL A 63 6.97 9.21 -22.40
CA VAL A 63 8.00 8.75 -21.48
C VAL A 63 7.73 7.28 -21.10
N LYS A 64 8.78 6.45 -21.13
CA LYS A 64 8.65 5.00 -20.88
C LYS A 64 8.82 4.62 -19.42
N CYS A 65 9.52 5.44 -18.66
CA CYS A 65 9.78 5.21 -17.25
C CYS A 65 9.64 6.53 -16.47
N VAL A 66 8.93 6.44 -15.36
CA VAL A 66 8.82 7.53 -14.39
C VAL A 66 9.47 7.08 -13.09
N SER A 67 10.46 7.83 -12.63
CA SER A 67 11.07 7.61 -11.33
C SER A 67 10.55 8.59 -10.30
N PHE A 68 10.35 8.11 -9.09
CA PHE A 68 9.86 8.88 -7.96
C PHE A 68 10.84 8.83 -6.80
N GLU A 69 11.35 9.98 -6.38
CA GLU A 69 12.04 10.09 -5.11
C GLU A 69 11.04 10.20 -3.96
N THR A 70 11.08 9.24 -3.05
CA THR A 70 10.14 9.11 -1.93
C THR A 70 10.88 8.92 -0.61
N ARG A 71 10.15 8.95 0.51
CA ARG A 71 10.71 8.60 1.81
C ARG A 71 11.15 7.13 1.94
N SER A 72 10.55 6.25 1.14
CA SER A 72 10.89 4.81 1.09
C SER A 72 11.92 4.48 0.00
N GLY A 73 12.65 5.49 -0.49
CA GLY A 73 13.62 5.33 -1.57
C GLY A 73 13.04 5.68 -2.93
N ARG A 74 13.77 5.30 -3.98
CA ARG A 74 13.36 5.57 -5.35
C ARG A 74 12.45 4.45 -5.85
N LEU A 75 11.28 4.83 -6.37
CA LEU A 75 10.32 3.92 -6.99
C LEU A 75 10.27 4.19 -8.49
N PHE A 76 9.94 3.16 -9.28
CA PHE A 76 9.85 3.25 -10.72
C PHE A 76 8.50 2.76 -11.21
N VAL A 77 7.92 3.48 -12.18
CA VAL A 77 6.75 3.04 -12.94
C VAL A 77 7.11 3.03 -14.42
N ALA A 78 7.14 1.84 -15.00
CA ALA A 78 7.42 1.65 -16.43
C ALA A 78 6.12 1.44 -17.22
N THR A 79 6.06 2.02 -18.42
CA THR A 79 4.95 1.84 -19.36
C THR A 79 5.30 0.75 -20.37
N GLN A 80 4.50 -0.31 -20.43
CA GLN A 80 4.66 -1.45 -21.36
C GLN A 80 3.36 -1.67 -22.16
N GLY A 81 3.24 -0.98 -23.28
CA GLY A 81 1.99 -0.96 -24.06
C GLY A 81 0.85 -0.35 -23.26
N LYS A 82 -0.19 -1.13 -22.97
CA LYS A 82 -1.32 -0.71 -22.12
C LYS A 82 -1.10 -0.94 -20.60
N TRP A 83 0.00 -1.58 -20.24
CA TRP A 83 0.30 -1.94 -18.86
C TRP A 83 1.27 -0.95 -18.23
N LEU A 84 1.09 -0.73 -16.94
CA LEU A 84 2.04 -0.07 -16.08
C LEU A 84 2.62 -1.10 -15.12
N THR A 85 3.93 -1.17 -15.08
CA THR A 85 4.66 -2.05 -14.16
C THR A 85 5.35 -1.19 -13.12
N MET A 86 5.18 -1.53 -11.85
CA MET A 86 5.82 -0.86 -10.73
C MET A 86 6.60 -1.88 -9.91
N ASP A 87 7.85 -1.55 -9.59
CA ASP A 87 8.66 -2.32 -8.65
C ASP A 87 8.50 -1.72 -7.25
N MET A 88 8.16 -2.58 -6.28
CA MET A 88 7.90 -2.19 -4.90
C MET A 88 8.93 -2.84 -3.97
N PRO A 89 9.35 -2.15 -2.91
CA PRO A 89 10.23 -2.77 -1.92
C PRO A 89 9.54 -3.97 -1.27
N ALA A 90 10.26 -5.10 -1.21
CA ALA A 90 9.84 -6.25 -0.43
C ALA A 90 10.31 -6.09 1.02
N PHE A 91 9.46 -6.51 1.95
CA PHE A 91 9.79 -6.55 3.38
C PHE A 91 10.09 -7.98 3.80
N ASP A 92 11.11 -8.16 4.61
CA ASP A 92 11.39 -9.46 5.23
C ASP A 92 10.28 -9.80 6.23
N LEU A 93 9.69 -10.98 6.05
CA LEU A 93 8.62 -11.49 6.92
C LEU A 93 9.23 -12.30 8.06
N THR A 94 8.95 -11.91 9.29
CA THR A 94 9.33 -12.68 10.48
C THR A 94 8.12 -13.45 10.98
N PRO A 95 8.16 -14.81 11.03
CA PRO A 95 7.10 -15.60 11.65
C PRO A 95 6.91 -15.19 13.12
N VAL A 96 5.68 -15.08 13.55
CA VAL A 96 5.30 -14.78 14.93
C VAL A 96 4.23 -15.76 15.42
N ASP A 97 4.15 -15.97 16.72
CA ASP A 97 3.14 -16.85 17.30
C ASP A 97 1.74 -16.28 17.09
N VAL A 98 0.81 -17.17 16.73
CA VAL A 98 -0.63 -16.84 16.68
C VAL A 98 -1.14 -16.67 18.10
N THR A 99 -1.74 -15.54 18.40
CA THR A 99 -2.23 -15.20 19.74
C THR A 99 -3.75 -15.12 19.80
N ASP A 100 -4.31 -15.29 21.01
CA ASP A 100 -5.75 -15.09 21.24
C ASP A 100 -6.19 -13.66 20.93
N ALA A 101 -5.30 -12.67 21.13
CA ALA A 101 -5.57 -11.28 20.76
C ALA A 101 -5.77 -11.10 19.25
N MET A 102 -5.05 -11.85 18.40
CA MET A 102 -5.27 -11.86 16.95
C MET A 102 -6.63 -12.48 16.61
N GLU A 103 -6.97 -13.61 17.20
CA GLU A 103 -8.27 -14.26 17.02
C GLU A 103 -9.43 -13.35 17.43
N GLU A 104 -9.35 -12.75 18.61
CA GLU A 104 -10.36 -11.80 19.10
C GLU A 104 -10.48 -10.53 18.24
N ALA A 105 -9.37 -10.05 17.68
CA ALA A 105 -9.38 -8.87 16.83
C ALA A 105 -9.97 -9.15 15.44
N ILE A 106 -9.69 -10.33 14.88
CA ILE A 106 -10.09 -10.73 13.52
C ILE A 106 -11.50 -11.33 13.51
N GLY A 107 -11.87 -12.05 14.60
CA GLY A 107 -13.08 -12.88 14.69
C GLY A 107 -12.90 -14.28 14.07
N ALA A 108 -11.66 -14.66 13.76
CA ALA A 108 -11.24 -15.98 13.28
C ALA A 108 -9.81 -16.25 13.72
N ARG A 109 -9.45 -17.50 14.03
CA ARG A 109 -8.10 -17.86 14.44
C ARG A 109 -7.19 -18.02 13.22
N PRO A 110 -6.10 -17.24 13.10
CA PRO A 110 -5.12 -17.45 12.05
C PRO A 110 -4.46 -18.83 12.16
N VAL A 111 -4.07 -19.39 11.02
CA VAL A 111 -3.25 -20.63 10.97
C VAL A 111 -1.75 -20.29 11.01
N GLU A 112 -1.38 -19.11 10.53
CA GLU A 112 -0.02 -18.57 10.56
C GLU A 112 -0.09 -17.05 10.73
N ALA A 113 0.97 -16.47 11.32
CA ALA A 113 1.11 -15.03 11.43
C ALA A 113 2.56 -14.58 11.16
N TYR A 114 2.71 -13.43 10.52
CA TYR A 114 3.99 -12.84 10.16
C TYR A 114 3.97 -11.35 10.49
N LEU A 115 5.11 -10.86 10.94
CA LEU A 115 5.31 -9.44 11.20
C LEU A 115 6.45 -8.89 10.33
N CYS A 116 6.16 -7.78 9.67
CA CYS A 116 7.14 -6.90 9.05
C CYS A 116 6.78 -5.46 9.47
N ARG A 117 6.65 -4.54 8.54
CA ARG A 117 6.00 -3.24 8.80
C ARG A 117 4.54 -3.44 9.27
N ASP A 118 3.87 -4.40 8.67
CA ASP A 118 2.46 -4.74 8.90
C ASP A 118 2.35 -6.15 9.51
N LEU A 119 1.25 -6.41 10.23
CA LEU A 119 0.91 -7.74 10.70
C LEU A 119 0.12 -8.46 9.60
N ILE A 120 0.60 -9.64 9.19
CA ILE A 120 -0.04 -10.49 8.21
C ILE A 120 -0.53 -11.74 8.91
N CYS A 121 -1.84 -12.01 8.86
CA CYS A 121 -2.47 -13.19 9.42
C CYS A 121 -3.04 -14.05 8.29
N VAL A 122 -2.58 -15.30 8.18
CA VAL A 122 -3.09 -16.27 7.22
C VAL A 122 -4.28 -16.99 7.86
N LEU A 123 -5.43 -16.96 7.20
CA LEU A 123 -6.64 -17.69 7.61
C LEU A 123 -6.77 -19.01 6.86
N GLY A 124 -7.59 -19.91 7.36
CA GLY A 124 -7.75 -21.26 6.83
C GLY A 124 -8.43 -21.34 5.46
N SER A 125 -9.24 -20.32 5.10
CA SER A 125 -10.00 -20.31 3.86
C SER A 125 -10.30 -18.92 3.32
N GLU A 126 -10.62 -18.83 2.02
CA GLU A 126 -11.12 -17.62 1.38
C GLU A 126 -12.43 -17.15 2.03
N GLU A 127 -13.30 -18.07 2.45
CA GLU A 127 -14.56 -17.73 3.10
C GLU A 127 -14.34 -17.03 4.44
N GLU A 128 -13.37 -17.49 5.24
CA GLU A 128 -13.00 -16.82 6.49
C GLU A 128 -12.48 -15.40 6.22
N VAL A 129 -11.65 -15.18 5.19
CA VAL A 129 -11.19 -13.83 4.81
C VAL A 129 -12.36 -12.94 4.40
N ARG A 130 -13.30 -13.46 3.61
CA ARG A 130 -14.46 -12.69 3.11
C ARG A 130 -15.45 -12.36 4.24
N SER A 131 -15.73 -13.31 5.13
CA SER A 131 -16.70 -13.16 6.21
C SER A 131 -16.14 -12.48 7.47
N ALA A 132 -14.83 -12.38 7.61
CA ALA A 132 -14.20 -11.74 8.76
C ALA A 132 -14.75 -10.34 9.01
N ALA A 133 -15.05 -10.05 10.28
CA ALA A 133 -15.52 -8.74 10.74
C ALA A 133 -14.63 -8.19 11.87
N PRO A 134 -13.40 -7.74 11.55
CA PRO A 134 -12.44 -7.33 12.56
C PRO A 134 -12.92 -6.15 13.40
N SER A 135 -12.66 -6.21 14.69
CA SER A 135 -12.85 -5.08 15.60
C SER A 135 -11.72 -4.07 15.40
N MET A 136 -12.02 -2.90 14.84
CA MET A 136 -11.03 -1.85 14.58
C MET A 136 -10.34 -1.38 15.86
N GLU A 137 -11.03 -1.35 16.98
CA GLU A 137 -10.47 -1.02 18.29
C GLU A 137 -9.38 -2.03 18.69
N ARG A 138 -9.68 -3.34 18.59
CA ARG A 138 -8.73 -4.41 18.92
C ARG A 138 -7.57 -4.47 17.93
N VAL A 139 -7.83 -4.25 16.63
CA VAL A 139 -6.78 -4.17 15.59
C VAL A 139 -5.78 -3.06 15.91
N THR A 140 -6.23 -1.94 16.50
CA THR A 140 -5.34 -0.85 16.90
C THR A 140 -4.31 -1.29 17.95
N SER A 141 -4.63 -2.29 18.77
CA SER A 141 -3.75 -2.82 19.82
C SER A 141 -2.78 -3.91 19.33
N LEU A 142 -2.98 -4.46 18.14
CA LEU A 142 -2.07 -5.46 17.55
C LEU A 142 -0.74 -4.82 17.10
N PRO A 143 0.36 -5.59 16.96
CA PRO A 143 1.61 -5.08 16.39
C PRO A 143 1.44 -4.68 14.91
N GLY A 144 2.45 -4.00 14.34
CA GLY A 144 2.45 -3.51 12.95
C GLY A 144 1.64 -2.24 12.76
N GLN A 145 1.75 -1.60 11.59
CA GLN A 145 0.99 -0.41 11.22
C GLN A 145 -0.42 -0.76 10.76
N MET A 146 -0.54 -1.84 10.01
CA MET A 146 -1.81 -2.38 9.49
C MET A 146 -1.94 -3.85 9.86
N LEU A 147 -3.17 -4.36 9.80
CA LEU A 147 -3.48 -5.78 9.79
C LEU A 147 -3.87 -6.17 8.35
N SER A 148 -3.21 -7.18 7.79
CA SER A 148 -3.65 -7.85 6.57
C SER A 148 -4.04 -9.29 6.88
N ILE A 149 -5.26 -9.68 6.54
CA ILE A 149 -5.71 -11.06 6.58
C ILE A 149 -5.69 -11.62 5.16
N THR A 150 -5.22 -12.84 4.99
CA THR A 150 -5.07 -13.47 3.68
C THR A 150 -5.32 -14.97 3.74
N SER A 151 -5.65 -15.56 2.60
CA SER A 151 -5.69 -17.02 2.41
C SER A 151 -5.44 -17.36 0.95
N LYS A 152 -5.28 -18.65 0.64
CA LYS A 152 -5.32 -19.13 -0.74
C LYS A 152 -6.69 -18.81 -1.35
N GLY A 153 -6.69 -18.29 -2.57
CA GLY A 153 -7.90 -18.03 -3.34
C GLY A 153 -8.36 -19.25 -4.15
N SER A 154 -9.64 -19.25 -4.53
CA SER A 154 -10.24 -20.27 -5.41
C SER A 154 -10.10 -19.91 -6.90
N GLU A 155 -10.21 -18.64 -7.26
CA GLU A 155 -10.09 -18.10 -8.62
C GLU A 155 -8.80 -17.29 -8.83
N ALA A 156 -8.18 -16.83 -7.76
CA ALA A 156 -6.91 -16.13 -7.74
C ALA A 156 -5.92 -16.88 -6.85
N ASP A 157 -4.62 -16.57 -6.94
CA ASP A 157 -3.59 -17.21 -6.12
C ASP A 157 -3.82 -16.97 -4.62
N CYS A 158 -4.30 -15.76 -4.27
CA CYS A 158 -4.67 -15.41 -2.90
C CYS A 158 -5.84 -14.41 -2.87
N VAL A 159 -6.49 -14.34 -1.73
CA VAL A 159 -7.44 -13.29 -1.37
C VAL A 159 -6.97 -12.60 -0.11
N SER A 160 -7.10 -11.27 -0.06
CA SER A 160 -6.61 -10.50 1.08
C SER A 160 -7.55 -9.34 1.40
N ARG A 161 -7.58 -8.94 2.68
CA ARG A 161 -8.19 -7.70 3.15
C ARG A 161 -7.26 -7.03 4.14
N SER A 162 -7.11 -5.71 4.02
CA SER A 162 -6.24 -4.91 4.90
C SER A 162 -7.04 -3.90 5.71
N PHE A 163 -6.62 -3.69 6.95
CA PHE A 163 -7.28 -2.82 7.93
C PHE A 163 -6.23 -1.91 8.57
N ALA A 164 -6.43 -0.60 8.46
CA ALA A 164 -5.45 0.42 8.86
C ALA A 164 -6.01 1.45 9.86
N PRO A 165 -6.61 1.04 10.99
CA PRO A 165 -7.23 1.99 11.91
C PRO A 165 -6.23 2.94 12.59
N LYS A 166 -4.92 2.63 12.52
CA LYS A 166 -3.84 3.48 13.06
C LYS A 166 -3.42 4.61 12.12
N LEU A 167 -3.79 4.53 10.83
CA LEU A 167 -3.43 5.49 9.78
C LEU A 167 -4.59 6.47 9.50
N LYS A 168 -5.20 6.99 10.55
CA LYS A 168 -6.33 7.93 10.48
C LYS A 168 -5.89 9.30 10.03
#